data_412667760376f4a21ed0df8dae8d79c2
#
_entry.id   412667760376f4a21ed0df8dae8d79c2
#
_cell.length_a   1.000
_cell.length_b   1.000
_cell.length_c   1.000
_cell.angle_alpha   90.00
_cell.angle_beta   90.00
_cell.angle_gamma   90.00
#
_symmetry.space_group_name_H-M   'P 1'
#
loop_
_entity.id
_entity.type
_entity.pdbx_description
1 polymer ?
#
loop_
_entity_poly.entity_id
_entity_poly.type
_entity_poly.pdbx_seq_one_letter_code
_entity_poly.pdbx_strand_id
1 'polypeptide(L)' 'MEHRKLIKANEVLRRCAISRATLYRLISKKCFPNQVSVTGSRSVAWREDEVQKWINERPYSK' A
#
# COMPACT_ATOMS: atom_id res chain seq x y z
N MET A 1 0.62 -10.69 20.45
CA MET A 1 -0.38 -10.94 19.39
C MET A 1 -0.30 -9.88 18.33
N GLU A 2 -0.29 -10.30 17.11
CA GLU A 2 -0.18 -9.38 16.00
C GLU A 2 -1.52 -9.04 15.42
N HIS A 3 -1.68 -7.78 15.09
CA HIS A 3 -2.88 -7.32 14.41
C HIS A 3 -2.50 -6.92 13.00
N ARG A 4 -3.02 -7.67 12.05
CA ARG A 4 -2.76 -7.39 10.65
C ARG A 4 -3.97 -6.73 10.06
N LYS A 5 -3.95 -5.44 10.08
CA LYS A 5 -5.05 -4.65 9.56
C LYS A 5 -4.90 -4.49 8.06
N LEU A 6 -6.02 -4.53 7.38
CA LEU A 6 -6.06 -4.26 5.95
C LEU A 6 -6.62 -2.87 5.73
N ILE A 7 -6.05 -2.15 4.77
CA ILE A 7 -6.51 -0.81 4.43
C ILE A 7 -6.79 -0.75 2.94
N LYS A 8 -7.79 0.05 2.60
CA LYS A 8 -8.22 0.17 1.21
C LYS A 8 -7.34 1.15 0.44
N ALA A 9 -7.51 1.15 -0.88
CA ALA A 9 -6.71 1.99 -1.74
C ALA A 9 -6.76 3.46 -1.34
N ASN A 10 -7.94 3.98 -1.05
CA ASN A 10 -8.05 5.39 -0.69
C ASN A 10 -7.19 5.74 0.52
N GLU A 11 -7.16 4.85 1.51
CA GLU A 11 -6.34 5.08 2.69
C GLU A 11 -4.86 4.99 2.35
N VAL A 12 -4.48 4.05 1.48
CA VAL A 12 -3.10 3.93 1.04
C VAL A 12 -2.65 5.22 0.37
N LEU A 13 -3.46 5.74 -0.54
CA LEU A 13 -3.12 6.98 -1.25
C LEU A 13 -2.95 8.14 -0.29
N ARG A 14 -3.85 8.22 0.71
CA ARG A 14 -3.78 9.30 1.69
C ARG A 14 -2.51 9.20 2.53
N ARG A 15 -2.19 8.00 3.01
CA ARG A 15 -1.02 7.81 3.88
C ARG A 15 0.29 8.02 3.16
N CYS A 16 0.34 7.62 1.89
CA CYS A 16 1.57 7.70 1.12
C CYS A 16 1.67 8.99 0.31
N ALA A 17 0.60 9.78 0.27
CA ALA A 17 0.56 11.05 -0.44
C ALA A 17 0.88 10.88 -1.93
N ILE A 18 0.30 9.84 -2.55
CA ILE A 18 0.50 9.57 -3.97
C ILE A 18 -0.84 9.42 -4.65
N SER A 19 -0.83 9.54 -5.97
CA SER A 19 -2.03 9.34 -6.76
C SER A 19 -2.25 7.86 -7.03
N ARG A 20 -3.47 7.51 -7.43
CA ARG A 20 -3.78 6.13 -7.78
C ARG A 20 -2.91 5.63 -8.93
N ALA A 21 -2.69 6.46 -9.93
CA ALA A 21 -1.85 6.07 -11.05
C ALA A 21 -0.43 5.76 -10.59
N THR A 22 0.10 6.58 -9.69
CA THR A 22 1.43 6.36 -9.14
C THR A 22 1.48 5.05 -8.35
N LEU A 23 0.44 4.79 -7.56
CA LEU A 23 0.38 3.55 -6.77
C LEU A 23 0.50 2.32 -7.67
N TYR A 24 -0.31 2.26 -8.71
CA TYR A 24 -0.29 1.08 -9.57
C TYR A 24 0.96 0.99 -10.42
N ARG A 25 1.55 2.13 -10.76
CA ARG A 25 2.84 2.12 -11.45
C ARG A 25 3.92 1.52 -10.55
N LEU A 26 3.93 1.90 -9.28
CA LEU A 26 4.91 1.36 -8.34
C LEU A 26 4.71 -0.14 -8.13
N ILE A 27 3.47 -0.59 -8.04
CA ILE A 27 3.19 -2.02 -7.90
C ILE A 27 3.69 -2.75 -9.13
N SER A 28 3.44 -2.21 -10.31
CA SER A 28 3.88 -2.82 -11.56
C SER A 28 5.39 -2.96 -11.62
N LYS A 29 6.10 -1.99 -11.05
CA LYS A 29 7.57 -2.01 -11.01
C LYS A 29 8.11 -2.79 -9.83
N LYS A 30 7.25 -3.39 -9.03
CA LYS A 30 7.62 -4.13 -7.83
C LYS A 30 8.33 -3.26 -6.80
N CYS A 31 7.94 -1.99 -6.75
CA CYS A 31 8.49 -1.02 -5.80
C CYS A 31 7.53 -0.68 -4.68
N PHE A 32 6.42 -1.40 -4.59
CA PHE A 32 5.42 -1.18 -3.55
C PHE A 32 4.78 -2.53 -3.21
N PRO A 33 4.35 -2.74 -1.97
CA PRO A 33 3.72 -4.00 -1.60
C PRO A 33 2.50 -4.31 -2.46
N ASN A 34 2.35 -5.58 -2.82
CA ASN A 34 1.21 -6.01 -3.61
C ASN A 34 -0.05 -6.01 -2.78
N GLN A 35 -1.17 -5.74 -3.45
CA GLN A 35 -2.45 -5.83 -2.78
C GLN A 35 -2.82 -7.27 -2.50
N VAL A 36 -3.68 -7.48 -1.52
CA VAL A 36 -4.19 -8.79 -1.18
C VAL A 36 -5.67 -8.83 -1.51
N SER A 37 -6.17 -10.02 -1.80
CA SER A 37 -7.58 -10.22 -2.02
C SER A 37 -8.26 -10.35 -0.67
N VAL A 38 -9.31 -9.56 -0.47
CA VAL A 38 -10.02 -9.59 0.81
C VAL A 38 -11.02 -10.74 0.84
N THR A 39 -11.78 -10.90 -0.25
CA THR A 39 -12.85 -11.88 -0.28
C THR A 39 -12.72 -12.87 -1.43
N GLY A 40 -11.62 -12.84 -2.14
CA GLY A 40 -11.41 -13.75 -3.26
C GLY A 40 -11.99 -13.27 -4.57
N SER A 41 -12.48 -12.04 -4.62
CA SER A 41 -12.99 -11.48 -5.86
C SER A 41 -12.26 -10.17 -6.13
N ARG A 42 -12.97 -9.12 -6.49
CA ARG A 42 -12.33 -7.85 -6.83
C ARG A 42 -11.96 -7.00 -5.64
N SER A 43 -12.42 -7.37 -4.48
CA SER A 43 -12.16 -6.58 -3.29
C SER A 43 -10.69 -6.75 -2.89
N VAL A 44 -9.93 -5.69 -2.99
CA VAL A 44 -8.50 -5.72 -2.66
C VAL A 44 -8.18 -4.69 -1.61
N ALA A 45 -7.09 -4.96 -0.89
CA ALA A 45 -6.63 -4.07 0.16
C ALA A 45 -5.13 -4.31 0.33
N TRP A 46 -4.52 -3.55 1.20
CA TRP A 46 -3.10 -3.68 1.50
C TRP A 46 -2.93 -3.93 2.98
N ARG A 47 -1.87 -4.64 3.33
CA ARG A 47 -1.55 -4.85 4.73
C ARG A 47 -0.98 -3.56 5.30
N GLU A 48 -1.58 -3.10 6.38
CA GLU A 48 -1.18 -1.83 6.97
C GLU A 48 0.29 -1.80 7.35
N ASP A 49 0.78 -2.90 7.94
CA ASP A 49 2.17 -2.94 8.38
C ASP A 49 3.14 -2.86 7.21
N GLU A 50 2.79 -3.46 6.08
CA GLU A 50 3.65 -3.37 4.89
C GLU A 50 3.67 -1.96 4.33
N VAL A 51 2.53 -1.31 4.33
CA VAL A 51 2.44 0.06 3.85
C VAL A 51 3.25 0.98 4.76
N GLN A 52 3.12 0.79 6.07
CA GLN A 52 3.87 1.61 7.02
C GLN A 52 5.37 1.41 6.86
N LYS A 53 5.80 0.17 6.64
CA LYS A 53 7.22 -0.10 6.41
C LYS A 53 7.70 0.62 5.16
N TRP A 54 6.91 0.58 4.10
CA TRP A 54 7.27 1.25 2.85
C TRP A 54 7.43 2.76 3.09
N ILE A 55 6.51 3.35 3.85
CA ILE A 55 6.58 4.77 4.17
C ILE A 55 7.86 5.08 4.93
N ASN A 56 8.17 4.24 5.91
CA ASN A 56 9.35 4.46 6.75
C ASN A 56 10.65 4.36 5.97
N GLU A 57 10.64 3.68 4.84
CA GLU A 57 11.83 3.49 4.03
C GLU A 57 12.05 4.59 3.01
N ARG A 58 11.13 5.58 2.96
CA ARG A 58 11.30 6.67 1.98
C ARG A 58 12.48 7.54 2.37
N PRO A 59 13.39 7.84 1.46
CA PRO A 59 14.51 8.71 1.77
C PRO A 59 14.05 10.16 1.88
N TYR A 60 14.82 10.94 2.60
CA TYR A 60 14.52 12.36 2.68
C TYR A 60 14.82 13.02 1.35
N SER A 61 13.96 13.96 0.98
CA SER A 61 14.17 14.75 -0.22
C SER A 61 15.15 15.86 0.07
N LYS A 62 15.91 16.21 -0.93
CA LYS A 62 16.88 17.33 -0.78
C LYS A 62 16.33 18.61 -1.33
#